data_b36f2923f06b4b004d86fd4d2a1e03d9
#
_entry.id   b36f2923f06b4b004d86fd4d2a1e03d9
#
_cell.length_a   1.000
_cell.length_b   1.000
_cell.length_c   1.000
_cell.angle_alpha   90.00
_cell.angle_beta   90.00
_cell.angle_gamma   90.00
#
_symmetry.space_group_name_H-M   'P 1'
#
loop_
_entity.id
_entity.type
_entity.pdbx_description
1 polymer ?
#
loop_
_entity_poly.entity_id
_entity_poly.type
_entity_poly.pdbx_seq_one_letter_code
_entity_poly.pdbx_strand_id
1 'polypeptide(L)'
;MVMNRNILTFLNEYAEIPDPQYAIMLRGAWGCGKTFFIRQWMEQLKNNRDADKLKWQPIYVSLYGLTTTQQITEQINKEISPWLYSKGMKLAKNVLKVASKIALKYDIDGDGKDEGSVTCDLDSILLLKEENSEIKGNKILIFDDLERCDVKLETLLGYINYFSEHCKCKVIIIGDENKISEKEDDKCKLKFKDFKEKTIGRTFEIKVNIEETLDFFIGEISANNRNLLSENKDLIIKIFHASKFDNLRVLRQCLNDYHRIIMALPEHYHESPKYK
;
A
#
# COMPACT_ATOMS: atom_id res chain seq x y z
N MET A 1 -3.14 3.33 -17.65
CA MET A 1 -4.27 3.65 -16.71
C MET A 1 -5.64 3.12 -17.11
N VAL A 2 -5.83 2.63 -18.33
CA VAL A 2 -7.16 2.19 -18.81
C VAL A 2 -7.67 0.98 -18.01
N MET A 3 -6.82 0.01 -17.69
CA MET A 3 -7.22 -1.28 -17.11
C MET A 3 -7.72 -1.22 -15.65
N ASN A 4 -7.20 -0.29 -14.84
CA ASN A 4 -7.61 -0.10 -13.44
C ASN A 4 -8.36 1.24 -13.23
N ARG A 5 -8.89 1.84 -14.31
CA ARG A 5 -9.55 3.16 -14.26
C ARG A 5 -10.80 3.16 -13.37
N ASN A 6 -11.58 2.09 -13.42
CA ASN A 6 -12.75 1.92 -12.56
C ASN A 6 -12.38 1.91 -11.08
N ILE A 7 -11.21 1.35 -10.73
CA ILE A 7 -10.72 1.33 -9.34
C ILE A 7 -10.35 2.75 -8.91
N LEU A 8 -9.65 3.52 -9.77
CA LEU A 8 -9.31 4.91 -9.48
C LEU A 8 -10.55 5.77 -9.28
N THR A 9 -11.55 5.63 -10.18
CA THR A 9 -12.82 6.35 -10.04
C THR A 9 -13.47 6.04 -8.70
N PHE A 10 -13.57 4.75 -8.34
CA PHE A 10 -14.15 4.34 -7.08
C PHE A 10 -13.37 4.86 -5.87
N LEU A 11 -12.03 4.81 -5.89
CA LEU A 11 -11.21 5.32 -4.78
C LEU A 11 -11.38 6.84 -4.60
N ASN A 12 -11.55 7.59 -5.69
CA ASN A 12 -11.85 9.02 -5.61
C ASN A 12 -13.24 9.26 -5.00
N GLU A 13 -14.26 8.50 -5.42
CA GLU A 13 -15.60 8.56 -4.83
C GLU A 13 -15.58 8.18 -3.35
N TYR A 14 -14.86 7.10 -2.99
CA TYR A 14 -14.69 6.67 -1.61
C TYR A 14 -14.01 7.73 -0.74
N ALA A 15 -13.03 8.44 -1.27
CA ALA A 15 -12.39 9.54 -0.57
C ALA A 15 -13.39 10.67 -0.21
N GLU A 16 -14.42 10.90 -1.02
CA GLU A 16 -15.44 11.94 -0.78
C GLU A 16 -16.50 11.53 0.27
N ILE A 17 -16.65 10.24 0.60
CA ILE A 17 -17.63 9.80 1.60
C ILE A 17 -17.19 10.30 2.99
N PRO A 18 -18.02 11.05 3.73
CA PRO A 18 -17.62 11.62 5.03
C PRO A 18 -17.28 10.55 6.08
N ASP A 19 -18.09 9.50 6.20
CA ASP A 19 -17.94 8.42 7.18
C ASP A 19 -18.38 7.09 6.55
N PRO A 20 -17.48 6.41 5.83
CA PRO A 20 -17.86 5.21 5.08
C PRO A 20 -18.17 4.02 5.98
N GLN A 21 -17.58 3.92 7.18
CA GLN A 21 -17.72 2.80 8.12
C GLN A 21 -17.33 1.42 7.53
N TYR A 22 -16.61 1.40 6.42
CA TYR A 22 -16.07 0.19 5.81
C TYR A 22 -14.71 0.48 5.17
N ALA A 23 -13.90 -0.56 5.02
CA ALA A 23 -12.63 -0.51 4.36
C ALA A 23 -12.73 -0.99 2.89
N ILE A 24 -11.75 -0.60 2.07
CA ILE A 24 -11.57 -1.10 0.71
C ILE A 24 -10.41 -2.07 0.70
N MET A 25 -10.54 -3.19 -0.01
CA MET A 25 -9.44 -4.12 -0.23
C MET A 25 -8.96 -4.11 -1.67
N LEU A 26 -7.67 -3.90 -1.86
CA LEU A 26 -6.97 -4.05 -3.13
C LEU A 26 -6.14 -5.34 -3.09
N ARG A 27 -6.58 -6.35 -3.83
CA ARG A 27 -5.89 -7.63 -3.89
C ARG A 27 -5.13 -7.82 -5.20
N GLY A 28 -4.19 -8.73 -5.22
CA GLY A 28 -3.48 -9.17 -6.41
C GLY A 28 -2.21 -9.91 -6.05
N ALA A 29 -1.66 -10.66 -7.00
CA ALA A 29 -0.43 -11.43 -6.83
C ALA A 29 0.79 -10.54 -6.53
N TRP A 30 1.84 -11.13 -5.97
CA TRP A 30 3.08 -10.41 -5.78
C TRP A 30 3.67 -9.95 -7.11
N GLY A 31 4.08 -8.67 -7.14
CA GLY A 31 4.67 -8.08 -8.34
C GLY A 31 3.67 -7.57 -9.38
N CYS A 32 2.35 -7.70 -9.17
CA CYS A 32 1.33 -7.20 -10.11
C CYS A 32 1.18 -5.66 -10.14
N GLY A 33 1.88 -4.94 -9.26
CA GLY A 33 1.87 -3.47 -9.25
C GLY A 33 0.94 -2.80 -8.23
N LYS A 34 0.40 -3.52 -7.21
CA LYS A 34 -0.50 -2.95 -6.18
C LYS A 34 0.06 -1.69 -5.54
N THR A 35 1.27 -1.78 -4.99
CA THR A 35 1.95 -0.65 -4.32
C THR A 35 2.22 0.50 -5.28
N PHE A 36 2.59 0.21 -6.52
CA PHE A 36 2.80 1.22 -7.55
C PHE A 36 1.49 1.97 -7.85
N PHE A 37 0.41 1.24 -8.08
CA PHE A 37 -0.91 1.79 -8.33
C PHE A 37 -1.38 2.74 -7.21
N ILE A 38 -1.30 2.29 -5.95
CA ILE A 38 -1.76 3.10 -4.82
C ILE A 38 -0.88 4.34 -4.61
N ARG A 39 0.43 4.25 -4.82
CA ARG A 39 1.33 5.40 -4.72
C ARG A 39 1.05 6.45 -5.77
N GLN A 40 0.75 6.06 -7.00
CA GLN A 40 0.32 7.01 -8.04
C GLN A 40 -0.99 7.72 -7.65
N TRP A 41 -1.96 7.00 -7.09
CA TRP A 41 -3.19 7.60 -6.61
C TRP A 41 -2.92 8.57 -5.43
N MET A 42 -2.07 8.21 -4.50
CA MET A 42 -1.68 9.10 -3.39
C MET A 42 -1.04 10.39 -3.88
N GLU A 43 -0.20 10.35 -4.90
CA GLU A 43 0.39 11.54 -5.52
C GLU A 43 -0.66 12.42 -6.18
N GLN A 44 -1.67 11.84 -6.82
CA GLN A 44 -2.79 12.60 -7.38
C GLN A 44 -3.59 13.29 -6.26
N LEU A 45 -3.84 12.63 -5.13
CA LEU A 45 -4.52 13.24 -3.98
C LEU A 45 -3.72 14.39 -3.38
N LYS A 46 -2.40 14.27 -3.26
CA LYS A 46 -1.53 15.33 -2.73
C LYS A 46 -1.49 16.56 -3.63
N ASN A 47 -1.70 16.37 -4.93
CA ASN A 47 -1.74 17.46 -5.89
C ASN A 47 -3.11 18.17 -5.95
N ASN A 48 -4.16 17.55 -5.39
CA ASN A 48 -5.50 18.13 -5.31
C ASN A 48 -5.63 18.98 -4.04
N ARG A 49 -5.45 20.29 -4.18
CA ARG A 49 -5.48 21.26 -3.08
C ARG A 49 -6.70 22.17 -3.20
N ASP A 50 -7.41 22.35 -2.10
CA ASP A 50 -8.43 23.38 -1.93
C ASP A 50 -7.84 24.54 -1.11
N ALA A 51 -7.74 25.75 -1.73
CA ALA A 51 -7.28 26.96 -1.07
C ALA A 51 -5.99 26.76 -0.23
N ASP A 52 -4.92 26.23 -0.85
CA ASP A 52 -3.62 25.92 -0.22
C ASP A 52 -3.61 24.84 0.87
N LYS A 53 -4.72 24.14 1.08
CA LYS A 53 -4.79 23.01 2.03
C LYS A 53 -4.96 21.71 1.27
N LEU A 54 -4.29 20.66 1.77
CA LEU A 54 -4.53 19.30 1.29
C LEU A 54 -5.97 18.90 1.65
N LYS A 55 -6.80 18.63 0.63
CA LYS A 55 -8.15 18.10 0.84
C LYS A 55 -8.09 16.71 1.49
N TRP A 56 -7.10 15.90 1.08
CA TRP A 56 -6.90 14.52 1.54
C TRP A 56 -5.47 14.31 2.01
N GLN A 57 -5.31 13.63 3.14
CA GLN A 57 -4.01 13.20 3.65
C GLN A 57 -3.92 11.68 3.61
N PRO A 58 -3.29 11.08 2.59
CA PRO A 58 -3.00 9.66 2.58
C PRO A 58 -1.85 9.35 3.54
N ILE A 59 -2.08 8.39 4.43
CA ILE A 59 -1.13 7.87 5.42
C ILE A 59 -0.80 6.44 5.01
N TYR A 60 0.39 6.22 4.48
CA TYR A 60 0.83 4.92 3.97
C TYR A 60 1.66 4.18 5.01
N VAL A 61 1.24 2.95 5.32
CA VAL A 61 1.91 2.06 6.26
C VAL A 61 2.19 0.73 5.59
N SER A 62 3.46 0.39 5.38
CA SER A 62 3.83 -0.99 5.02
C SER A 62 3.86 -1.84 6.27
N LEU A 63 3.09 -2.91 6.26
CA LEU A 63 3.00 -3.88 7.34
C LEU A 63 4.15 -4.91 7.31
N TYR A 64 5.00 -4.87 6.29
CA TYR A 64 6.08 -5.81 6.10
C TYR A 64 7.04 -5.89 7.29
N GLY A 65 7.15 -7.07 7.88
CA GLY A 65 8.05 -7.35 8.99
C GLY A 65 7.68 -6.69 10.32
N LEU A 66 6.49 -6.10 10.43
CA LEU A 66 5.98 -5.59 11.70
C LEU A 66 5.46 -6.74 12.56
N THR A 67 5.85 -6.77 13.82
CA THR A 67 5.55 -7.85 14.76
C THR A 67 4.55 -7.44 15.85
N THR A 68 4.27 -6.14 15.99
CA THR A 68 3.36 -5.59 16.99
C THR A 68 2.52 -4.45 16.43
N THR A 69 1.31 -4.28 16.96
CA THR A 69 0.43 -3.14 16.64
C THR A 69 1.03 -1.81 17.06
N GLN A 70 1.88 -1.80 18.09
CA GLN A 70 2.61 -0.60 18.50
C GLN A 70 3.57 -0.11 17.41
N GLN A 71 4.25 -1.01 16.70
CA GLN A 71 5.09 -0.62 15.55
C GLN A 71 4.25 -0.02 14.41
N ILE A 72 3.05 -0.56 14.18
CA ILE A 72 2.11 0.00 13.19
C ILE A 72 1.72 1.42 13.60
N THR A 73 1.34 1.61 14.87
CA THR A 73 1.02 2.91 15.46
C THR A 73 2.16 3.91 15.31
N GLU A 74 3.41 3.48 15.56
CA GLU A 74 4.59 4.34 15.38
C GLU A 74 4.80 4.76 13.93
N GLN A 75 4.51 3.89 12.95
CA GLN A 75 4.57 4.27 11.54
C GLN A 75 3.47 5.26 11.16
N ILE A 76 2.23 5.04 11.61
CA ILE A 76 1.13 6.00 11.42
C ILE A 76 1.54 7.38 11.96
N ASN A 77 2.09 7.44 13.17
CA ASN A 77 2.50 8.68 13.81
C ASN A 77 3.64 9.39 13.07
N LYS A 78 4.59 8.63 12.51
CA LYS A 78 5.67 9.20 11.68
C LYS A 78 5.12 9.88 10.43
N GLU A 79 4.11 9.28 9.80
CA GLU A 79 3.47 9.84 8.60
C GLU A 79 2.61 11.08 8.94
N ILE A 80 1.95 11.09 10.10
CA ILE A 80 1.13 12.23 10.54
C ILE A 80 2.00 13.40 10.99
N SER A 81 3.05 13.13 11.74
CA SER A 81 3.89 14.15 12.37
C SER A 81 5.38 13.82 12.24
N PRO A 82 5.97 13.95 11.03
CA PRO A 82 7.37 13.57 10.79
C PRO A 82 8.36 14.34 11.67
N TRP A 83 8.06 15.60 12.02
CA TRP A 83 8.89 16.45 12.84
C TRP A 83 9.08 15.91 14.27
N LEU A 84 8.05 15.27 14.86
CA LEU A 84 8.13 14.65 16.19
C LEU A 84 9.12 13.47 16.24
N TYR A 85 9.45 12.90 15.08
CA TYR A 85 10.38 11.77 14.93
C TYR A 85 11.76 12.18 14.41
N SER A 86 12.03 13.49 14.26
CA SER A 86 13.35 14.00 13.92
C SER A 86 14.37 13.69 15.04
N LYS A 87 15.68 13.62 14.69
CA LYS A 87 16.74 13.20 15.61
C LYS A 87 16.81 14.03 16.91
N GLY A 88 16.46 15.32 16.85
CA GLY A 88 16.50 16.22 18.02
C GLY A 88 15.37 16.00 19.04
N MET A 89 14.19 15.52 18.59
CA MET A 89 13.03 15.32 19.45
C MET A 89 12.96 13.93 20.10
N LYS A 90 13.69 12.93 19.57
CA LYS A 90 13.75 11.58 20.17
C LYS A 90 14.24 11.58 21.61
N LEU A 91 15.14 12.50 21.97
CA LEU A 91 15.64 12.65 23.34
C LEU A 91 14.59 13.23 24.29
N ALA A 92 13.71 14.13 23.82
CA ALA A 92 12.66 14.73 24.63
C ALA A 92 11.48 13.75 24.87
N LYS A 93 11.17 12.87 23.92
CA LYS A 93 10.10 11.86 24.04
C LYS A 93 10.33 10.82 25.14
N ASN A 94 11.60 10.50 25.46
CA ASN A 94 11.89 9.56 26.55
C ASN A 94 11.49 10.09 27.94
N VAL A 95 11.29 11.38 28.07
CA VAL A 95 10.87 12.03 29.32
C VAL A 95 9.34 12.15 29.43
N LEU A 96 8.62 12.14 28.30
CA LEU A 96 7.16 12.36 28.24
C LEU A 96 6.33 11.08 28.01
N LYS A 97 6.93 9.89 28.07
CA LYS A 97 6.19 8.62 27.95
C LYS A 97 5.34 8.31 29.18
N VAL A 98 4.33 9.11 29.47
CA VAL A 98 3.13 8.63 30.09
C VAL A 98 2.14 8.31 28.97
N ALA A 99 2.39 7.24 28.25
CA ALA A 99 1.48 6.78 27.22
C ALA A 99 0.23 6.23 27.91
N SER A 100 -0.89 6.91 27.77
CA SER A 100 -2.20 6.37 28.08
C SER A 100 -2.50 5.28 27.07
N LYS A 101 -2.24 4.03 27.46
CA LYS A 101 -2.57 2.86 26.64
C LYS A 101 -4.03 2.52 26.82
N ILE A 102 -4.79 2.45 25.74
CA ILE A 102 -6.15 1.92 25.72
C ILE A 102 -6.10 0.50 25.22
N ALA A 103 -6.72 -0.42 25.95
CA ALA A 103 -7.01 -1.75 25.47
C ALA A 103 -8.29 -1.69 24.63
N LEU A 104 -8.19 -1.86 23.33
CA LEU A 104 -9.31 -1.95 22.42
C LEU A 104 -9.73 -3.41 22.33
N LYS A 105 -10.96 -3.69 22.70
CA LYS A 105 -11.59 -4.99 22.53
C LYS A 105 -12.15 -5.08 21.11
N TYR A 106 -12.07 -6.22 20.51
CA TYR A 106 -12.60 -6.45 19.17
C TYR A 106 -13.39 -7.75 19.11
N ASP A 107 -14.47 -7.69 18.36
CA ASP A 107 -15.37 -8.79 18.01
C ASP A 107 -15.35 -8.89 16.48
N ILE A 108 -14.70 -9.92 15.94
CA ILE A 108 -14.50 -10.06 14.50
C ILE A 108 -15.73 -10.69 13.84
N ASP A 109 -16.38 -11.65 14.51
CA ASP A 109 -17.50 -12.39 13.93
C ASP A 109 -18.88 -11.78 14.26
N GLY A 110 -18.93 -10.81 15.17
CA GLY A 110 -20.16 -10.11 15.52
C GLY A 110 -21.07 -10.90 16.46
N ASP A 111 -20.55 -11.90 17.19
CA ASP A 111 -21.32 -12.72 18.13
C ASP A 111 -21.55 -12.02 19.50
N GLY A 112 -21.03 -10.83 19.65
CA GLY A 112 -21.12 -10.03 20.88
C GLY A 112 -20.12 -10.40 21.97
N LYS A 113 -19.15 -11.28 21.66
CA LYS A 113 -18.06 -11.63 22.56
C LYS A 113 -16.75 -11.05 22.06
N ASP A 114 -15.97 -10.51 23.01
CA ASP A 114 -14.64 -10.01 22.69
C ASP A 114 -13.69 -11.18 22.34
N GLU A 115 -13.19 -11.26 21.11
CA GLU A 115 -12.22 -12.25 20.71
C GLU A 115 -10.79 -11.92 21.14
N GLY A 116 -10.56 -10.70 21.59
CA GLY A 116 -9.28 -10.26 22.08
C GLY A 116 -9.25 -8.76 22.41
N SER A 117 -8.09 -8.30 22.81
CA SER A 117 -7.82 -6.88 23.02
C SER A 117 -6.51 -6.48 22.36
N VAL A 118 -6.50 -5.30 21.75
CA VAL A 118 -5.32 -4.67 21.18
C VAL A 118 -5.00 -3.42 21.98
N THR A 119 -3.76 -3.28 22.40
CA THR A 119 -3.31 -2.08 23.09
C THR A 119 -2.92 -1.04 22.04
N CYS A 120 -3.63 0.08 22.01
CA CYS A 120 -3.33 1.24 21.19
C CYS A 120 -2.82 2.40 22.03
N ASP A 121 -1.98 3.24 21.45
CA ASP A 121 -1.56 4.49 22.04
C ASP A 121 -2.65 5.54 21.82
N LEU A 122 -3.24 6.05 22.92
CA LEU A 122 -4.32 7.05 22.88
C LEU A 122 -3.90 8.30 22.13
N ASP A 123 -2.66 8.75 22.29
CA ASP A 123 -2.17 9.96 21.65
C ASP A 123 -2.21 9.83 20.12
N SER A 124 -1.93 8.61 19.60
CA SER A 124 -2.02 8.32 18.17
C SER A 124 -3.44 8.38 17.63
N ILE A 125 -4.39 7.86 18.41
CA ILE A 125 -5.82 7.91 18.07
C ILE A 125 -6.32 9.36 18.11
N LEU A 126 -5.89 10.14 19.09
CA LEU A 126 -6.21 11.56 19.19
C LEU A 126 -5.65 12.33 17.99
N LEU A 127 -4.41 12.08 17.58
CA LEU A 127 -3.82 12.70 16.38
C LEU A 127 -4.60 12.41 15.10
N LEU A 128 -5.25 11.24 15.01
CA LEU A 128 -6.13 10.92 13.88
C LEU A 128 -7.48 11.67 13.94
N LYS A 129 -7.96 11.97 15.15
CA LYS A 129 -9.25 12.63 15.39
C LYS A 129 -9.16 14.15 15.45
N GLU A 130 -8.02 14.71 15.84
CA GLU A 130 -7.89 16.16 16.00
C GLU A 130 -7.93 16.90 14.65
N GLU A 131 -8.92 17.78 14.52
CA GLU A 131 -9.02 18.75 13.43
C GLU A 131 -7.93 19.84 13.48
N ASN A 132 -7.24 19.97 14.63
CA ASN A 132 -6.25 20.99 14.92
C ASN A 132 -4.80 20.59 14.62
N SER A 133 -4.54 19.40 14.06
CA SER A 133 -3.19 19.08 13.60
C SER A 133 -2.78 20.05 12.48
N GLU A 134 -1.52 20.44 12.43
CA GLU A 134 -0.95 21.27 11.33
C GLU A 134 -1.23 20.66 9.95
N ILE A 135 -1.61 19.38 9.91
CA ILE A 135 -2.01 18.64 8.73
C ILE A 135 -3.54 18.64 8.66
N LYS A 136 -4.08 19.68 8.03
CA LYS A 136 -5.51 19.85 7.80
C LYS A 136 -5.93 19.04 6.58
N GLY A 137 -6.70 17.98 6.79
CA GLY A 137 -7.28 17.19 5.70
C GLY A 137 -7.91 15.91 6.20
N ASN A 138 -8.83 15.35 5.41
CA ASN A 138 -9.42 14.05 5.71
C ASN A 138 -8.34 12.95 5.57
N LYS A 139 -8.13 12.17 6.61
CA LYS A 139 -7.08 11.14 6.65
C LYS A 139 -7.56 9.87 5.98
N ILE A 140 -6.70 9.30 5.15
CA ILE A 140 -6.92 8.01 4.49
C ILE A 140 -5.78 7.09 4.89
N LEU A 141 -6.09 6.06 5.68
CA LEU A 141 -5.11 5.05 6.11
C LEU A 141 -4.96 3.99 5.03
N ILE A 142 -3.74 3.71 4.64
CA ILE A 142 -3.41 2.72 3.62
C ILE A 142 -2.44 1.71 4.23
N PHE A 143 -2.92 0.47 4.45
CA PHE A 143 -2.14 -0.64 4.97
C PHE A 143 -1.72 -1.55 3.83
N ASP A 144 -0.43 -1.60 3.52
CA ASP A 144 0.13 -2.42 2.44
C ASP A 144 0.91 -3.63 3.00
N ASP A 145 1.08 -4.66 2.17
CA ASP A 145 1.78 -5.90 2.50
C ASP A 145 1.11 -6.71 3.65
N LEU A 146 -0.23 -6.79 3.67
CA LEU A 146 -0.98 -7.48 4.73
C LEU A 146 -0.48 -8.92 4.96
N GLU A 147 -0.20 -9.67 3.89
CA GLU A 147 0.31 -11.05 3.92
C GLU A 147 1.74 -11.18 4.45
N ARG A 148 2.44 -10.07 4.63
CA ARG A 148 3.85 -10.01 5.08
C ARG A 148 4.00 -9.45 6.48
N CYS A 149 2.88 -9.19 7.16
CA CYS A 149 2.84 -8.80 8.56
C CYS A 149 3.10 -10.02 9.44
N ASP A 150 3.88 -9.85 10.51
CA ASP A 150 4.16 -10.91 11.49
C ASP A 150 3.29 -10.74 12.77
N VAL A 151 2.40 -9.76 12.80
CA VAL A 151 1.34 -9.65 13.81
C VAL A 151 0.31 -10.75 13.53
N LYS A 152 -0.21 -11.41 14.57
CA LYS A 152 -1.30 -12.39 14.40
C LYS A 152 -2.45 -11.76 13.61
N LEU A 153 -2.92 -12.45 12.58
CA LEU A 153 -3.91 -11.92 11.64
C LEU A 153 -5.16 -11.38 12.35
N GLU A 154 -5.71 -12.12 13.32
CA GLU A 154 -6.88 -11.69 14.10
C GLU A 154 -6.64 -10.35 14.82
N THR A 155 -5.49 -10.22 15.47
CA THR A 155 -5.09 -8.99 16.18
C THR A 155 -4.95 -7.81 15.22
N LEU A 156 -4.34 -8.07 14.04
CA LEU A 156 -4.16 -7.05 13.00
C LEU A 156 -5.50 -6.60 12.41
N LEU A 157 -6.39 -7.55 12.13
CA LEU A 157 -7.71 -7.25 11.57
C LEU A 157 -8.56 -6.46 12.56
N GLY A 158 -8.57 -6.84 13.85
CA GLY A 158 -9.24 -6.07 14.90
C GLY A 158 -8.67 -4.67 15.04
N TYR A 159 -7.34 -4.52 14.94
CA TYR A 159 -6.68 -3.22 14.97
C TYR A 159 -7.08 -2.33 13.77
N ILE A 160 -7.13 -2.89 12.56
CA ILE A 160 -7.55 -2.16 11.35
C ILE A 160 -9.03 -1.78 11.43
N ASN A 161 -9.88 -2.70 11.89
CA ASN A 161 -11.32 -2.46 12.03
C ASN A 161 -11.63 -1.27 12.95
N TYR A 162 -10.84 -1.11 14.01
CA TYR A 162 -11.00 0.02 14.91
C TYR A 162 -10.92 1.38 14.20
N PHE A 163 -10.06 1.53 13.20
CA PHE A 163 -9.94 2.80 12.46
C PHE A 163 -11.14 3.06 11.56
N SER A 164 -11.72 2.03 10.95
CA SER A 164 -12.89 2.18 10.09
C SER A 164 -14.17 2.44 10.88
N GLU A 165 -14.40 1.70 11.96
CA GLU A 165 -15.65 1.80 12.73
C GLU A 165 -15.64 2.95 13.77
N HIS A 166 -14.53 3.11 14.50
CA HIS A 166 -14.52 4.02 15.67
C HIS A 166 -13.80 5.34 15.42
N CYS A 167 -12.82 5.36 14.51
CA CYS A 167 -12.08 6.59 14.20
C CYS A 167 -12.64 7.34 12.99
N LYS A 168 -13.65 6.79 12.30
CA LYS A 168 -14.23 7.35 11.07
C LYS A 168 -13.20 7.59 9.98
N CYS A 169 -12.10 6.84 10.02
CA CYS A 169 -11.05 6.93 9.01
C CYS A 169 -11.45 6.16 7.77
N LYS A 170 -11.08 6.68 6.61
CA LYS A 170 -11.09 5.91 5.38
C LYS A 170 -9.92 4.92 5.42
N VAL A 171 -10.18 3.66 5.14
CA VAL A 171 -9.19 2.60 5.24
C VAL A 171 -9.08 1.84 3.92
N ILE A 172 -7.86 1.69 3.42
CA ILE A 172 -7.54 0.87 2.26
C ILE A 172 -6.54 -0.18 2.70
N ILE A 173 -6.84 -1.44 2.43
CA ILE A 173 -6.00 -2.60 2.74
C ILE A 173 -5.48 -3.18 1.44
N ILE A 174 -4.19 -3.48 1.38
CA ILE A 174 -3.54 -4.02 0.19
C ILE A 174 -2.86 -5.33 0.56
N GLY A 175 -3.10 -6.38 -0.22
CA GLY A 175 -2.49 -7.67 0.07
C GLY A 175 -2.69 -8.71 -1.02
N ASP A 176 -2.03 -9.86 -0.83
CA ASP A 176 -2.22 -11.06 -1.62
C ASP A 176 -3.01 -12.08 -0.80
N GLU A 177 -4.32 -12.18 -1.07
CA GLU A 177 -5.23 -13.07 -0.33
C GLU A 177 -4.81 -14.55 -0.42
N ASN A 178 -4.22 -14.97 -1.53
CA ASN A 178 -3.75 -16.34 -1.69
C ASN A 178 -2.62 -16.63 -0.69
N LYS A 179 -1.70 -15.68 -0.53
CA LYS A 179 -0.59 -15.80 0.43
C LYS A 179 -1.05 -15.78 1.88
N ILE A 180 -2.09 -15.01 2.20
CA ILE A 180 -2.73 -15.05 3.52
C ILE A 180 -3.31 -16.45 3.77
N SER A 181 -4.06 -16.97 2.79
CA SER A 181 -4.68 -18.30 2.89
C SER A 181 -3.68 -19.47 2.95
N GLU A 182 -2.49 -19.32 2.35
CA GLU A 182 -1.43 -20.33 2.42
C GLU A 182 -0.75 -20.39 3.78
N LYS A 183 -0.66 -19.28 4.50
CA LYS A 183 0.04 -19.15 5.78
C LYS A 183 -0.82 -19.55 6.99
N GLU A 184 -2.12 -19.37 6.89
CA GLU A 184 -3.02 -19.45 8.01
C GLU A 184 -3.72 -20.82 8.08
N ASP A 185 -4.05 -21.24 9.28
CA ASP A 185 -4.88 -22.40 9.52
C ASP A 185 -6.35 -22.14 9.13
N ASP A 186 -7.17 -23.18 9.09
CA ASP A 186 -8.54 -23.07 8.63
C ASP A 186 -9.40 -22.19 9.55
N LYS A 187 -9.08 -22.09 10.83
CA LYS A 187 -9.77 -21.20 11.78
C LYS A 187 -9.47 -19.73 11.47
N CYS A 188 -8.22 -19.39 11.21
CA CYS A 188 -7.82 -18.04 10.83
C CYS A 188 -8.39 -17.64 9.46
N LYS A 189 -8.51 -18.58 8.51
CA LYS A 189 -9.17 -18.35 7.22
C LYS A 189 -10.65 -18.01 7.38
N LEU A 190 -11.37 -18.69 8.27
CA LEU A 190 -12.76 -18.38 8.59
C LEU A 190 -12.88 -16.98 9.16
N LYS A 191 -12.07 -16.62 10.14
CA LYS A 191 -12.06 -15.28 10.74
C LYS A 191 -11.72 -14.19 9.73
N PHE A 192 -10.79 -14.45 8.80
CA PHE A 192 -10.50 -13.51 7.72
C PHE A 192 -11.70 -13.31 6.79
N LYS A 193 -12.45 -14.38 6.51
CA LYS A 193 -13.68 -14.31 5.73
C LYS A 193 -14.74 -13.47 6.45
N ASP A 194 -14.96 -13.72 7.74
CA ASP A 194 -15.93 -13.00 8.57
C ASP A 194 -15.56 -11.50 8.67
N PHE A 195 -14.26 -11.20 8.86
CA PHE A 195 -13.75 -9.83 8.80
C PHE A 195 -14.06 -9.16 7.45
N LYS A 196 -13.82 -9.87 6.33
CA LYS A 196 -14.14 -9.32 5.01
C LYS A 196 -15.61 -9.01 4.86
N GLU A 197 -16.47 -9.90 5.32
CA GLU A 197 -17.92 -9.72 5.22
C GLU A 197 -18.39 -8.52 6.07
N LYS A 198 -17.83 -8.34 7.27
CA LYS A 198 -18.21 -7.27 8.19
C LYS A 198 -17.57 -5.91 7.83
N THR A 199 -16.29 -5.91 7.50
CA THR A 199 -15.48 -4.68 7.46
C THR A 199 -15.17 -4.21 6.04
N ILE A 200 -15.05 -5.13 5.05
CA ILE A 200 -14.68 -4.79 3.68
C ILE A 200 -15.91 -4.54 2.83
N GLY A 201 -16.20 -3.28 2.54
CA GLY A 201 -17.33 -2.92 1.67
C GLY A 201 -17.11 -3.29 0.20
N ARG A 202 -15.86 -3.23 -0.28
CA ARG A 202 -15.49 -3.57 -1.66
C ARG A 202 -14.09 -4.16 -1.75
N THR A 203 -13.96 -5.19 -2.59
CA THR A 203 -12.67 -5.78 -2.95
C THR A 203 -12.41 -5.58 -4.44
N PHE A 204 -11.25 -5.06 -4.80
CA PHE A 204 -10.81 -4.90 -6.18
C PHE A 204 -9.55 -5.72 -6.43
N GLU A 205 -9.47 -6.30 -7.61
CA GLU A 205 -8.29 -7.00 -8.07
C GLU A 205 -7.45 -6.10 -8.98
N ILE A 206 -6.23 -5.82 -8.56
CA ILE A 206 -5.26 -5.07 -9.37
C ILE A 206 -4.69 -6.01 -10.44
N LYS A 207 -4.94 -5.66 -11.68
CA LYS A 207 -4.42 -6.39 -12.84
C LYS A 207 -3.17 -5.70 -13.38
N VAL A 208 -2.23 -6.53 -13.83
CA VAL A 208 -1.01 -6.05 -14.48
C VAL A 208 -1.38 -5.29 -15.75
N ASN A 209 -0.95 -4.04 -15.84
CA ASN A 209 -0.95 -3.26 -17.08
C ASN A 209 0.49 -3.19 -17.60
N ILE A 210 0.85 -4.18 -18.40
CA ILE A 210 2.23 -4.29 -18.91
C ILE A 210 2.59 -3.12 -19.81
N GLU A 211 1.69 -2.66 -20.65
CA GLU A 211 1.97 -1.61 -21.65
C GLU A 211 2.39 -0.30 -20.98
N GLU A 212 1.57 0.21 -20.05
CA GLU A 212 1.88 1.44 -19.33
C GLU A 212 3.09 1.28 -18.39
N THR A 213 3.22 0.13 -17.74
CA THR A 213 4.32 -0.13 -16.82
C THR A 213 5.65 -0.25 -17.56
N LEU A 214 5.63 -0.84 -18.76
CA LEU A 214 6.82 -0.97 -19.61
C LEU A 214 7.31 0.41 -20.07
N ASP A 215 6.40 1.31 -20.47
CA ASP A 215 6.76 2.69 -20.84
C ASP A 215 7.42 3.43 -19.67
N PHE A 216 6.89 3.24 -18.47
CA PHE A 216 7.48 3.81 -17.27
C PHE A 216 8.89 3.25 -17.02
N PHE A 217 9.07 1.92 -17.08
CA PHE A 217 10.38 1.29 -16.86
C PHE A 217 11.42 1.68 -17.92
N ILE A 218 11.02 1.74 -19.19
CA ILE A 218 11.88 2.20 -20.27
C ILE A 218 12.27 3.68 -20.03
N GLY A 219 11.36 4.49 -19.52
CA GLY A 219 11.60 5.89 -19.18
C GLY A 219 12.68 6.08 -18.11
N GLU A 220 12.83 5.12 -17.18
CA GLU A 220 13.88 5.15 -16.14
C GLU A 220 15.28 4.75 -16.66
N ILE A 221 15.37 4.07 -17.82
CA ILE A 221 16.63 3.65 -18.42
C ILE A 221 17.33 4.83 -19.10
N SER A 222 18.66 4.82 -19.13
CA SER A 222 19.45 5.88 -19.79
C SER A 222 19.09 6.05 -21.26
N ALA A 223 19.25 7.27 -21.77
CA ALA A 223 18.82 7.66 -23.12
C ALA A 223 19.36 6.76 -24.25
N ASN A 224 20.59 6.25 -24.09
CA ASN A 224 21.26 5.46 -25.14
C ASN A 224 20.54 4.15 -25.49
N ASN A 225 19.91 3.46 -24.51
CA ASN A 225 19.22 2.19 -24.73
C ASN A 225 17.69 2.32 -24.76
N ARG A 226 17.18 3.51 -24.45
CA ARG A 226 15.72 3.77 -24.42
C ARG A 226 15.08 3.54 -25.78
N ASN A 227 15.72 4.01 -26.86
CA ASN A 227 15.20 3.86 -28.23
C ASN A 227 15.10 2.39 -28.61
N LEU A 228 16.15 1.59 -28.37
CA LEU A 228 16.17 0.18 -28.66
C LEU A 228 15.07 -0.60 -27.95
N LEU A 229 14.85 -0.32 -26.65
CA LEU A 229 13.79 -0.95 -25.88
C LEU A 229 12.40 -0.49 -26.35
N SER A 230 12.25 0.79 -26.73
CA SER A 230 10.99 1.33 -27.24
C SER A 230 10.62 0.72 -28.60
N GLU A 231 11.59 0.53 -29.49
CA GLU A 231 11.40 -0.11 -30.80
C GLU A 231 10.99 -1.59 -30.66
N ASN A 232 11.44 -2.27 -29.60
CA ASN A 232 11.16 -3.68 -29.33
C ASN A 232 10.07 -3.93 -28.28
N LYS A 233 9.27 -2.91 -27.95
CA LYS A 233 8.24 -2.99 -26.91
C LYS A 233 7.28 -4.16 -27.12
N ASP A 234 6.79 -4.37 -28.33
CA ASP A 234 5.86 -5.46 -28.67
C ASP A 234 6.48 -6.84 -28.43
N LEU A 235 7.78 -6.99 -28.70
CA LEU A 235 8.51 -8.23 -28.46
C LEU A 235 8.62 -8.49 -26.95
N ILE A 236 8.97 -7.47 -26.17
CA ILE A 236 9.06 -7.56 -24.70
C ILE A 236 7.71 -7.96 -24.10
N ILE A 237 6.59 -7.36 -24.56
CA ILE A 237 5.24 -7.71 -24.13
C ILE A 237 4.91 -9.17 -24.47
N LYS A 238 5.23 -9.62 -25.68
CA LYS A 238 5.04 -11.03 -26.10
C LYS A 238 5.83 -12.00 -25.22
N ILE A 239 7.10 -11.70 -24.93
CA ILE A 239 7.94 -12.52 -24.04
C ILE A 239 7.36 -12.56 -22.63
N PHE A 240 6.94 -11.42 -22.10
CA PHE A 240 6.32 -11.34 -20.78
C PHE A 240 5.08 -12.22 -20.69
N HIS A 241 4.17 -12.13 -21.64
CA HIS A 241 2.96 -12.98 -21.66
C HIS A 241 3.28 -14.47 -21.88
N ALA A 242 4.27 -14.78 -22.72
CA ALA A 242 4.70 -16.14 -22.95
C ALA A 242 5.33 -16.80 -21.70
N SER A 243 5.96 -16.01 -20.85
CA SER A 243 6.53 -16.48 -19.57
C SER A 243 5.49 -16.97 -18.58
N LYS A 244 4.23 -16.54 -18.72
CA LYS A 244 3.13 -16.77 -17.75
C LYS A 244 3.47 -16.33 -16.31
N PHE A 245 4.45 -15.44 -16.18
CA PHE A 245 4.96 -14.97 -14.92
C PHE A 245 4.64 -13.48 -14.76
N ASP A 246 3.41 -13.17 -14.36
CA ASP A 246 2.86 -11.81 -14.27
C ASP A 246 3.49 -10.98 -13.13
N ASN A 247 4.82 -10.84 -13.14
CA ASN A 247 5.59 -10.15 -12.13
C ASN A 247 6.39 -8.98 -12.71
N LEU A 248 5.86 -7.77 -12.53
CA LEU A 248 6.47 -6.54 -13.01
C LEU A 248 7.82 -6.23 -12.37
N ARG A 249 8.07 -6.73 -11.15
CA ARG A 249 9.38 -6.56 -10.49
C ARG A 249 10.47 -7.33 -11.22
N VAL A 250 10.16 -8.56 -11.64
CA VAL A 250 11.07 -9.39 -12.44
C VAL A 250 11.29 -8.76 -13.82
N LEU A 251 10.23 -8.28 -14.47
CA LEU A 251 10.35 -7.56 -15.73
C LEU A 251 11.32 -6.38 -15.60
N ARG A 252 11.14 -5.52 -14.59
CA ARG A 252 12.03 -4.37 -14.35
C ARG A 252 13.48 -4.81 -14.15
N GLN A 253 13.70 -5.91 -13.42
CA GLN A 253 15.04 -6.46 -13.21
C GLN A 253 15.65 -6.94 -14.53
N CYS A 254 14.90 -7.69 -15.34
CA CYS A 254 15.36 -8.13 -16.66
C CYS A 254 15.74 -6.96 -17.58
N LEU A 255 14.95 -5.89 -17.58
CA LEU A 255 15.25 -4.69 -18.38
C LEU A 255 16.53 -4.00 -17.91
N ASN A 256 16.75 -3.91 -16.60
CA ASN A 256 17.97 -3.35 -16.03
C ASN A 256 19.19 -4.22 -16.32
N ASP A 257 19.04 -5.55 -16.25
CA ASP A 257 20.12 -6.49 -16.58
C ASP A 257 20.46 -6.42 -18.05
N TYR A 258 19.45 -6.39 -18.92
CA TYR A 258 19.66 -6.18 -20.36
C TYR A 258 20.41 -4.87 -20.64
N HIS A 259 19.99 -3.77 -20.01
CA HIS A 259 20.68 -2.48 -20.14
C HIS A 259 22.16 -2.59 -19.73
N ARG A 260 22.47 -3.24 -18.61
CA ARG A 260 23.86 -3.45 -18.15
C ARG A 260 24.68 -4.27 -19.13
N ILE A 261 24.09 -5.33 -19.70
CA ILE A 261 24.75 -6.17 -20.70
C ILE A 261 25.10 -5.34 -21.94
N ILE A 262 24.14 -4.60 -22.47
CA ILE A 262 24.36 -3.75 -23.64
C ILE A 262 25.47 -2.73 -23.38
N MET A 263 25.46 -2.06 -22.23
CA MET A 263 26.49 -1.07 -21.85
C MET A 263 27.88 -1.68 -21.69
N ALA A 264 27.97 -2.98 -21.39
CA ALA A 264 29.25 -3.70 -21.29
C ALA A 264 29.81 -4.18 -22.64
N LEU A 265 29.01 -4.17 -23.71
CA LEU A 265 29.45 -4.54 -25.03
C LEU A 265 30.33 -3.44 -25.67
N PRO A 266 31.39 -3.78 -26.43
CA PRO A 266 32.15 -2.82 -27.20
C PRO A 266 31.26 -2.03 -28.17
N GLU A 267 31.58 -0.75 -28.42
CA GLU A 267 30.77 0.16 -29.24
C GLU A 267 30.42 -0.38 -30.64
N HIS A 268 31.31 -1.13 -31.25
CA HIS A 268 31.07 -1.70 -32.58
C HIS A 268 29.91 -2.71 -32.64
N TYR A 269 29.49 -3.28 -31.50
CA TYR A 269 28.30 -4.15 -31.44
C TYR A 269 27.00 -3.34 -31.38
N HIS A 270 27.04 -2.09 -30.90
CA HIS A 270 25.86 -1.24 -30.76
C HIS A 270 25.30 -0.79 -32.12
N GLU A 271 26.15 -0.74 -33.15
CA GLU A 271 25.80 -0.29 -34.51
C GLU A 271 25.52 -1.45 -35.49
N SER A 272 25.81 -2.67 -35.10
CA SER A 272 25.69 -3.83 -36.00
C SER A 272 24.25 -4.30 -36.15
N PRO A 273 23.68 -4.36 -37.38
CA PRO A 273 22.32 -4.86 -37.62
C PRO A 273 22.09 -6.31 -37.19
N LYS A 274 23.16 -7.09 -36.98
CA LYS A 274 23.08 -8.49 -36.56
C LYS A 274 22.80 -8.68 -35.07
N TYR A 275 22.96 -7.62 -34.28
CA TYR A 275 22.84 -7.68 -32.81
C TYR A 275 21.75 -6.72 -32.29
N LYS A 276 21.07 -6.01 -33.17
CA LYS A 276 19.82 -5.30 -32.95
C LYS A 276 18.66 -6.24 -33.18
#